data_8595da06fb0151e636874b455351598b
#
_entry.id   8595da06fb0151e636874b455351598b
#
_cell.length_a   1.000
_cell.length_b   1.000
_cell.length_c   1.000
_cell.angle_alpha   90.00
_cell.angle_beta   90.00
_cell.angle_gamma   90.00
#
_symmetry.space_group_name_H-M   'P 1'
#
loop_
_entity.id
_entity.type
_entity.pdbx_description
1 polymer ?
#
loop_
_entity_poly.entity_id
_entity_poly.type
_entity_poly.pdbx_seq_one_letter_code
_entity_poly.pdbx_strand_id
1 'polypeptide(L)'
;RIAVNLRHQFFAAQAAYPQMKAAGGGSIVNFGSISWMNGEGNFNAYTTSKAAVHGMTRGLARDWGVDRIRVNTVVPGWVMTERQIKLWLDADGERQIFENQSLKDKLYPPDIARMVLWLAADDSRMCTAQNFIVDAGWT
;
A
#
# COMPACT_ATOMS: atom_id res chain seq x y z
N ARG A 1 -16.94 -3.71 -2.60
CA ARG A 1 -15.49 -3.82 -2.27
C ARG A 1 -14.63 -2.99 -3.23
N ILE A 2 -14.77 -3.11 -4.56
CA ILE A 2 -13.94 -2.37 -5.55
C ILE A 2 -14.04 -0.85 -5.34
N ALA A 3 -15.24 -0.30 -5.14
CA ALA A 3 -15.43 1.13 -4.92
C ALA A 3 -14.62 1.66 -3.71
N VAL A 4 -14.57 0.87 -2.64
CA VAL A 4 -13.91 1.25 -1.37
C VAL A 4 -12.41 0.96 -1.36
N ASN A 5 -11.90 0.03 -2.18
CA ASN A 5 -10.51 -0.38 -2.13
C ASN A 5 -9.66 0.10 -3.32
N LEU A 6 -10.30 0.44 -4.44
CA LEU A 6 -9.63 0.88 -5.67
C LEU A 6 -10.11 2.24 -6.16
N ARG A 7 -11.42 2.36 -6.43
CA ARG A 7 -12.00 3.54 -7.08
C ARG A 7 -11.69 4.85 -6.34
N HIS A 8 -11.77 4.86 -5.01
CA HIS A 8 -11.50 6.06 -4.22
C HIS A 8 -10.04 6.52 -4.36
N GLN A 9 -9.08 5.60 -4.44
CA GLN A 9 -7.66 5.95 -4.63
C GLN A 9 -7.44 6.61 -5.99
N PHE A 10 -8.09 6.08 -7.03
CA PHE A 10 -8.01 6.66 -8.38
C PHE A 10 -8.56 8.10 -8.41
N PHE A 11 -9.76 8.31 -7.91
CA PHE A 11 -10.36 9.66 -7.91
C PHE A 11 -9.67 10.64 -6.96
N ALA A 12 -9.16 10.18 -5.84
CA ALA A 12 -8.35 11.02 -4.96
C ALA A 12 -7.05 11.48 -5.66
N ALA A 13 -6.38 10.57 -6.36
CA ALA A 13 -5.20 10.90 -7.15
C ALA A 13 -5.52 11.91 -8.26
N GLN A 14 -6.61 11.70 -9.01
CA GLN A 14 -7.06 12.64 -10.03
C GLN A 14 -7.37 14.04 -9.46
N ALA A 15 -8.03 14.10 -8.31
CA ALA A 15 -8.36 15.37 -7.66
C ALA A 15 -7.12 16.12 -7.15
N ALA A 16 -6.09 15.41 -6.72
CA ALA A 16 -4.84 16.02 -6.25
C ALA A 16 -3.92 16.48 -7.40
N TYR A 17 -4.01 15.85 -8.57
CA TYR A 17 -3.10 16.08 -9.69
C TYR A 17 -2.97 17.55 -10.11
N PRO A 18 -4.05 18.34 -10.33
CA PRO A 18 -3.91 19.73 -10.79
C PRO A 18 -3.12 20.61 -9.81
N GLN A 19 -3.34 20.41 -8.50
CA GLN A 19 -2.65 21.16 -7.45
C GLN A 19 -1.18 20.76 -7.36
N MET A 20 -0.87 19.47 -7.45
CA MET A 20 0.51 18.97 -7.45
C MET A 20 1.27 19.46 -8.68
N LYS A 21 0.64 19.44 -9.85
CA LYS A 21 1.22 19.99 -11.09
C LYS A 21 1.52 21.48 -10.96
N ALA A 22 0.58 22.27 -10.44
CA ALA A 22 0.76 23.70 -10.22
C ALA A 22 1.87 24.00 -9.17
N ALA A 23 2.06 23.12 -8.19
CA ALA A 23 3.13 23.21 -7.19
C ALA A 23 4.51 22.76 -7.74
N GLY A 24 4.58 22.23 -8.97
CA GLY A 24 5.83 21.77 -9.59
C GLY A 24 6.25 20.35 -9.24
N GLY A 25 5.36 19.54 -8.67
CA GLY A 25 5.59 18.14 -8.33
C GLY A 25 4.80 17.68 -7.12
N GLY A 26 4.98 16.40 -6.77
CA GLY A 26 4.32 15.81 -5.62
C GLY A 26 4.62 14.32 -5.42
N SER A 27 4.07 13.76 -4.36
CA SER A 27 4.16 12.34 -4.07
C SER A 27 2.80 11.78 -3.71
N ILE A 28 2.36 10.76 -4.44
CA ILE A 28 1.12 10.01 -4.19
C ILE A 28 1.51 8.63 -3.69
N VAL A 29 0.97 8.23 -2.54
CA VAL A 29 1.20 6.93 -1.95
C VAL A 29 -0.13 6.18 -1.86
N ASN A 30 -0.28 5.17 -2.71
CA ASN A 30 -1.42 4.27 -2.71
C ASN A 30 -1.19 3.11 -1.73
N PHE A 31 -2.28 2.47 -1.30
CA PHE A 31 -2.23 1.33 -0.39
C PHE A 31 -2.69 0.04 -1.06
N GLY A 32 -1.74 -0.87 -1.26
CA GLY A 32 -1.97 -2.25 -1.67
C GLY A 32 -2.31 -3.19 -0.52
N SER A 33 -1.93 -4.44 -0.64
CA SER A 33 -1.95 -5.50 0.39
C SER A 33 -1.15 -6.70 -0.12
N ILE A 34 -0.51 -7.46 0.75
CA ILE A 34 0.13 -8.74 0.38
C ILE A 34 -0.88 -9.83 0.03
N SER A 35 -2.16 -9.68 0.37
CA SER A 35 -3.19 -10.72 0.20
C SER A 35 -3.31 -11.27 -1.23
N TRP A 36 -3.07 -10.45 -2.24
CA TRP A 36 -3.07 -10.90 -3.63
C TRP A 36 -1.78 -11.64 -4.01
N MET A 37 -0.66 -11.30 -3.36
CA MET A 37 0.64 -11.96 -3.57
C MET A 37 0.64 -13.36 -2.97
N ASN A 38 0.00 -13.52 -1.81
CA ASN A 38 -0.14 -14.81 -1.12
C ASN A 38 -1.22 -15.71 -1.73
N GLY A 39 -2.01 -15.22 -2.68
CA GLY A 39 -3.10 -16.00 -3.26
C GLY A 39 -4.23 -16.33 -2.28
N GLU A 40 -4.46 -15.45 -1.31
CA GLU A 40 -5.48 -15.65 -0.27
C GLU A 40 -6.88 -15.80 -0.86
N GLY A 41 -7.58 -16.88 -0.48
CA GLY A 41 -8.96 -17.15 -0.89
C GLY A 41 -10.01 -16.38 -0.09
N ASN A 42 -11.29 -16.62 -0.42
CA ASN A 42 -12.50 -16.12 0.28
C ASN A 42 -12.77 -14.61 0.22
N PHE A 43 -11.86 -13.77 -0.28
CA PHE A 43 -12.09 -12.32 -0.47
C PHE A 43 -11.65 -11.82 -1.85
N ASN A 44 -11.99 -12.54 -2.90
CA ASN A 44 -11.54 -12.28 -4.26
C ASN A 44 -11.74 -10.83 -4.73
N ALA A 45 -12.87 -10.18 -4.39
CA ALA A 45 -13.10 -8.77 -4.74
C ALA A 45 -12.14 -7.80 -4.03
N TYR A 46 -11.63 -8.17 -2.85
CA TYR A 46 -10.63 -7.40 -2.14
C TYR A 46 -9.23 -7.61 -2.76
N THR A 47 -8.81 -8.87 -2.92
CA THR A 47 -7.50 -9.21 -3.50
C THR A 47 -7.36 -8.66 -4.91
N THR A 48 -8.41 -8.79 -5.75
CA THR A 48 -8.47 -8.17 -7.09
C THR A 48 -8.30 -6.65 -7.02
N SER A 49 -9.01 -5.98 -6.10
CA SER A 49 -8.89 -4.52 -5.94
C SER A 49 -7.48 -4.13 -5.54
N LYS A 50 -6.84 -4.88 -4.66
CA LYS A 50 -5.49 -4.59 -4.16
C LYS A 50 -4.40 -4.90 -5.18
N ALA A 51 -4.57 -5.92 -6.01
CA ALA A 51 -3.73 -6.17 -7.18
C ALA A 51 -3.84 -5.04 -8.22
N ALA A 52 -5.08 -4.57 -8.49
CA ALA A 52 -5.33 -3.49 -9.43
C ALA A 52 -4.69 -2.15 -9.03
N VAL A 53 -4.51 -1.88 -7.74
CA VAL A 53 -3.78 -0.69 -7.24
C VAL A 53 -2.37 -0.63 -7.80
N HIS A 54 -1.69 -1.77 -7.95
CA HIS A 54 -0.36 -1.84 -8.53
C HIS A 54 -0.34 -1.36 -10.00
N GLY A 55 -1.25 -1.88 -10.82
CA GLY A 55 -1.39 -1.46 -12.22
C GLY A 55 -1.73 0.03 -12.34
N MET A 56 -2.70 0.50 -11.55
CA MET A 56 -3.07 1.92 -11.48
C MET A 56 -1.88 2.80 -11.10
N THR A 57 -1.12 2.43 -10.09
CA THR A 57 0.08 3.17 -9.65
C THR A 57 1.10 3.33 -10.77
N ARG A 58 1.37 2.25 -11.52
CA ARG A 58 2.32 2.29 -12.64
C ARG A 58 1.82 3.17 -13.78
N GLY A 59 0.53 3.11 -14.12
CA GLY A 59 -0.07 3.96 -15.15
C GLY A 59 0.03 5.44 -14.77
N LEU A 60 -0.45 5.81 -13.58
CA LEU A 60 -0.40 7.19 -13.10
C LEU A 60 1.03 7.73 -12.99
N ALA A 61 1.98 6.91 -12.56
CA ALA A 61 3.40 7.29 -12.51
C ALA A 61 3.97 7.59 -13.91
N ARG A 62 3.55 6.83 -14.91
CA ARG A 62 3.97 7.06 -16.30
C ARG A 62 3.38 8.35 -16.86
N ASP A 63 2.09 8.59 -16.60
CA ASP A 63 1.38 9.76 -17.13
C ASP A 63 1.85 11.06 -16.48
N TRP A 64 2.11 11.05 -15.16
CA TRP A 64 2.35 12.26 -14.37
C TRP A 64 3.81 12.52 -14.02
N GLY A 65 4.70 11.61 -14.37
CA GLY A 65 6.15 11.77 -14.17
C GLY A 65 6.74 12.99 -14.83
N VAL A 66 6.19 13.40 -15.98
CA VAL A 66 6.60 14.62 -16.72
C VAL A 66 6.36 15.90 -15.89
N ASP A 67 5.39 15.85 -14.98
CA ASP A 67 5.05 16.95 -14.06
C ASP A 67 5.73 16.77 -12.67
N ARG A 68 6.73 15.90 -12.57
CA ARG A 68 7.48 15.57 -11.35
C ARG A 68 6.60 14.99 -10.22
N ILE A 69 5.51 14.33 -10.57
CA ILE A 69 4.65 13.66 -9.60
C ILE A 69 5.04 12.19 -9.55
N ARG A 70 5.48 11.75 -8.38
CA ARG A 70 5.79 10.35 -8.11
C ARG A 70 4.54 9.64 -7.62
N VAL A 71 4.34 8.40 -8.06
CA VAL A 71 3.22 7.57 -7.61
C VAL A 71 3.77 6.21 -7.23
N ASN A 72 3.60 5.82 -5.98
CA ASN A 72 4.06 4.55 -5.43
C ASN A 72 2.96 3.84 -4.64
N THR A 73 3.16 2.57 -4.37
CA THR A 73 2.27 1.76 -3.53
C THR A 73 3.02 1.26 -2.31
N VAL A 74 2.49 1.50 -1.12
CA VAL A 74 2.86 0.74 0.08
C VAL A 74 1.99 -0.52 0.14
N VAL A 75 2.63 -1.65 0.37
CA VAL A 75 1.99 -2.97 0.43
C VAL A 75 2.16 -3.54 1.84
N PRO A 76 1.21 -3.29 2.75
CA PRO A 76 1.30 -3.78 4.11
C PRO A 76 1.07 -5.28 4.20
N GLY A 77 1.75 -5.91 5.15
CA GLY A 77 1.40 -7.20 5.70
C GLY A 77 0.21 -7.13 6.66
N TRP A 78 0.17 -8.02 7.63
CA TRP A 78 -0.89 -8.02 8.65
C TRP A 78 -0.59 -7.01 9.76
N VAL A 79 -1.15 -5.82 9.64
CA VAL A 79 -0.91 -4.70 10.56
C VAL A 79 -1.86 -4.77 11.75
N MET A 80 -1.32 -4.72 12.95
CA MET A 80 -2.04 -4.77 14.24
C MET A 80 -2.73 -3.45 14.54
N THR A 81 -3.81 -3.17 13.82
CA THR A 81 -4.77 -2.13 14.20
C THR A 81 -5.71 -2.66 15.29
N GLU A 82 -6.34 -1.79 16.07
CA GLU A 82 -7.33 -2.18 17.10
C GLU A 82 -8.39 -3.12 16.52
N ARG A 83 -8.87 -2.83 15.30
CA ARG A 83 -9.85 -3.66 14.61
C ARG A 83 -9.30 -5.04 14.26
N GLN A 84 -8.06 -5.13 13.78
CA GLN A 84 -7.43 -6.41 13.44
C GLN A 84 -7.25 -7.27 14.67
N ILE A 85 -6.73 -6.69 15.76
CA ILE A 85 -6.56 -7.37 17.04
C ILE A 85 -7.90 -7.89 17.56
N LYS A 86 -8.92 -7.03 17.58
CA LYS A 86 -10.23 -7.39 18.15
C LYS A 86 -10.97 -8.47 17.36
N LEU A 87 -10.84 -8.51 16.03
CA LEU A 87 -11.69 -9.34 15.19
C LEU A 87 -11.01 -10.62 14.68
N TRP A 88 -9.68 -10.64 14.59
CA TRP A 88 -8.97 -11.73 13.89
C TRP A 88 -7.69 -12.20 14.54
N LEU A 89 -7.17 -11.49 15.55
CA LEU A 89 -5.97 -11.94 16.25
C LEU A 89 -6.38 -12.90 17.38
N ASP A 90 -6.46 -14.17 17.05
CA ASP A 90 -6.59 -15.28 17.98
C ASP A 90 -5.28 -16.10 18.01
N ALA A 91 -5.29 -17.24 18.70
CA ALA A 91 -4.13 -18.12 18.81
C ALA A 91 -3.65 -18.64 17.43
N ASP A 92 -4.58 -18.87 16.50
CA ASP A 92 -4.25 -19.28 15.14
C ASP A 92 -3.63 -18.15 14.34
N GLY A 93 -4.16 -16.93 14.47
CA GLY A 93 -3.59 -15.73 13.87
C GLY A 93 -2.18 -15.44 14.36
N GLU A 94 -1.92 -15.58 15.66
CA GLU A 94 -0.58 -15.42 16.23
C GLU A 94 0.39 -16.48 15.71
N ARG A 95 -0.05 -17.71 15.59
CA ARG A 95 0.75 -18.79 14.99
C ARG A 95 1.08 -18.48 13.52
N GLN A 96 0.10 -18.04 12.72
CA GLN A 96 0.32 -17.67 11.31
C GLN A 96 1.35 -16.56 11.17
N ILE A 97 1.30 -15.52 12.01
CA ILE A 97 2.31 -14.47 12.02
C ILE A 97 3.69 -15.07 12.29
N PHE A 98 3.80 -15.89 13.34
CA PHE A 98 5.07 -16.47 13.72
C PHE A 98 5.64 -17.42 12.65
N GLU A 99 4.80 -18.20 11.98
CA GLU A 99 5.23 -19.16 10.95
C GLU A 99 5.64 -18.48 9.65
N ASN A 100 4.88 -17.48 9.20
CA ASN A 100 5.05 -16.90 7.87
C ASN A 100 6.00 -15.69 7.83
N GLN A 101 6.11 -14.89 8.89
CA GLN A 101 7.03 -13.77 8.90
C GLN A 101 8.49 -14.20 9.14
N SER A 102 9.42 -13.55 8.46
CA SER A 102 10.85 -13.70 8.74
C SER A 102 11.24 -13.03 10.06
N LEU A 103 10.77 -11.78 10.28
CA LEU A 103 10.86 -11.12 11.57
C LEU A 103 9.69 -11.56 12.46
N LYS A 104 10.00 -12.06 13.65
CA LYS A 104 9.00 -12.65 14.57
C LYS A 104 8.28 -11.62 15.44
N ASP A 105 8.18 -10.40 14.94
CA ASP A 105 7.50 -9.29 15.56
C ASP A 105 6.20 -8.93 14.85
N LYS A 106 5.20 -8.45 15.59
CA LYS A 106 3.95 -7.97 15.01
C LYS A 106 4.16 -6.61 14.35
N LEU A 107 3.57 -6.41 13.18
CA LEU A 107 3.54 -5.12 12.50
C LEU A 107 2.51 -4.17 13.12
N TYR A 108 2.91 -2.96 13.37
CA TYR A 108 2.03 -1.91 13.88
C TYR A 108 1.89 -0.74 12.90
N PRO A 109 0.83 0.10 13.03
CA PRO A 109 0.66 1.25 12.14
C PRO A 109 1.88 2.18 12.00
N PRO A 110 2.70 2.44 13.04
CA PRO A 110 3.92 3.23 12.90
C PRO A 110 4.94 2.64 11.92
N ASP A 111 5.00 1.32 11.76
CA ASP A 111 5.95 0.68 10.84
C ASP A 111 5.59 1.00 9.38
N ILE A 112 4.30 1.02 9.08
CA ILE A 112 3.78 1.44 7.77
C ILE A 112 3.95 2.95 7.57
N ALA A 113 3.66 3.74 8.62
CA ALA A 113 3.75 5.21 8.54
C ALA A 113 5.17 5.69 8.22
N ARG A 114 6.22 5.04 8.75
CA ARG A 114 7.62 5.37 8.42
C ARG A 114 7.92 5.22 6.94
N MET A 115 7.42 4.17 6.28
CA MET A 115 7.57 3.99 4.83
C MET A 115 6.82 5.08 4.06
N VAL A 116 5.60 5.44 4.49
CA VAL A 116 4.82 6.52 3.87
C VAL A 116 5.56 7.86 3.99
N LEU A 117 6.10 8.18 5.17
CA LEU A 117 6.88 9.39 5.40
C LEU A 117 8.10 9.48 4.49
N TRP A 118 8.85 8.38 4.37
CA TRP A 118 10.00 8.33 3.46
C TRP A 118 9.58 8.51 2.00
N LEU A 119 8.48 7.89 1.56
CA LEU A 119 7.95 8.07 0.20
C LEU A 119 7.42 9.49 -0.05
N ALA A 120 6.97 10.19 0.97
CA ALA A 120 6.52 11.57 0.86
C ALA A 120 7.69 12.56 0.79
N ALA A 121 8.85 12.21 1.33
CA ALA A 121 10.03 13.05 1.40
C ALA A 121 10.89 13.00 0.12
N ASP A 122 11.79 13.97 -0.02
CA ASP A 122 12.75 14.05 -1.13
C ASP A 122 13.81 12.95 -1.11
N ASP A 123 14.00 12.28 0.03
CA ASP A 123 14.89 11.11 0.14
C ASP A 123 14.51 10.00 -0.85
N SER A 124 13.25 9.93 -1.24
CA SER A 124 12.73 8.99 -2.22
C SER A 124 12.50 9.62 -3.62
N ARG A 125 13.13 10.74 -3.94
CA ARG A 125 12.88 11.53 -5.16
C ARG A 125 12.98 10.77 -6.47
N MET A 126 13.73 9.68 -6.53
CA MET A 126 13.88 8.83 -7.72
C MET A 126 13.04 7.54 -7.65
N CYS A 127 12.20 7.39 -6.61
CA CYS A 127 11.32 6.24 -6.46
C CYS A 127 9.93 6.58 -7.00
N THR A 128 9.52 5.93 -8.08
CA THR A 128 8.17 6.03 -8.66
C THR A 128 7.80 4.73 -9.36
N ALA A 129 6.52 4.46 -9.52
CA ALA A 129 5.97 3.25 -10.15
C ALA A 129 6.32 1.95 -9.41
N GLN A 130 6.66 2.00 -8.12
CA GLN A 130 7.13 0.86 -7.34
C GLN A 130 6.14 0.42 -6.27
N ASN A 131 6.25 -0.85 -5.87
CA ASN A 131 5.63 -1.41 -4.69
C ASN A 131 6.67 -1.51 -3.57
N PHE A 132 6.34 -0.96 -2.41
CA PHE A 132 7.14 -1.04 -1.20
C PHE A 132 6.44 -1.94 -0.20
N ILE A 133 6.93 -3.16 -0.07
CA ILE A 133 6.36 -4.17 0.82
C ILE A 133 6.88 -3.93 2.23
N VAL A 134 5.95 -3.90 3.19
CA VAL A 134 6.24 -3.79 4.63
C VAL A 134 5.41 -4.85 5.34
N ASP A 135 5.97 -6.05 5.46
CA ASP A 135 5.26 -7.25 5.89
C ASP A 135 6.08 -8.15 6.83
N ALA A 136 7.22 -7.67 7.30
CA ALA A 136 8.16 -8.42 8.13
C ALA A 136 8.70 -9.71 7.43
N GLY A 137 8.70 -9.73 6.09
CA GLY A 137 9.17 -10.86 5.29
C GLY A 137 8.16 -12.01 5.26
N TRP A 138 6.89 -11.70 5.04
CA TRP A 138 5.84 -12.70 4.84
C TRP A 138 5.78 -13.17 3.38
N THR A 139 6.05 -12.30 2.39
CA THR A 139 6.08 -12.62 0.95
C THR A 139 7.48 -12.83 0.41
#